data_6e885f48504bb56fd55732b957a0ded6
#
_entry.id   6e885f48504bb56fd55732b957a0ded6
#
_cell.length_a   1.000
_cell.length_b   1.000
_cell.length_c   1.000
_cell.angle_alpha   90.00
_cell.angle_beta   90.00
_cell.angle_gamma   90.00
#
_symmetry.space_group_name_H-M   'P 1'
#
loop_
_entity.id
_entity.type
_entity.pdbx_description
1 polymer ?
#
loop_
_entity_poly.entity_id
_entity_poly.type
_entity_poly.pdbx_seq_one_letter_code
_entity_poly.pdbx_strand_id
1 'polypeptide(L)'
;MLIDRRKFLSLTAAAIAAPAFAAEGAAHGQIVTLPKFGPDSVSTSRIRIWLPPDYSEGGSSYRTLFMLDGQYAFAEDSDGVNFAADRRVARLAATGTIEPTLIVAIDNLEEDRFLQYMPQTIYDRTDAGVRAVIEGEINRVGKTALVSAQFIRFLATQLKPYVDTYYRTRPDRLDTAIFGASMAGVMAGSIFVEAQQSFGLGACMSPNWPIYNKQMIDYPELAAVWAAYFAQLGRPEGRRLWLDHGTQMMDAGMAPHQSAIAHRLTDLGWRRGCNLQTRVYDAGHAYAETATQMDEMLAWLLA
;
A
#
# COMPACT_ATOMS: atom_id res chain seq x y z
N MET A 1 17.13 -1.18 40.25
CA MET A 1 16.22 -2.30 40.06
C MET A 1 16.33 -2.70 38.58
N LEU A 2 17.16 -3.69 38.28
CA LEU A 2 17.47 -4.15 36.94
C LEU A 2 16.30 -4.97 36.41
N ILE A 3 15.67 -4.50 35.34
CA ILE A 3 14.59 -5.22 34.64
C ILE A 3 15.24 -6.33 33.82
N ASP A 4 14.94 -7.57 34.17
CA ASP A 4 15.43 -8.80 33.53
C ASP A 4 14.92 -8.90 32.08
N ARG A 5 15.84 -8.79 31.12
CA ARG A 5 15.59 -8.85 29.66
C ARG A 5 15.22 -10.26 29.15
N ARG A 6 15.03 -11.26 30.01
CA ARG A 6 14.82 -12.67 29.62
C ARG A 6 13.36 -13.13 29.58
N LYS A 7 12.37 -12.24 29.77
CA LYS A 7 10.94 -12.63 29.81
C LYS A 7 10.13 -12.24 28.56
N PHE A 8 10.77 -11.94 27.42
CA PHE A 8 10.07 -11.59 26.17
C PHE A 8 10.19 -12.64 25.04
N LEU A 9 10.44 -13.91 25.40
CA LEU A 9 10.55 -14.99 24.40
C LEU A 9 9.73 -16.19 24.86
N SER A 10 8.41 -16.11 24.72
CA SER A 10 7.53 -17.28 24.62
C SER A 10 6.29 -16.95 23.78
N LEU A 11 6.49 -16.46 22.54
CA LEU A 11 5.57 -16.81 21.46
C LEU A 11 6.16 -18.09 20.86
N THR A 12 5.39 -19.17 20.93
CA THR A 12 5.65 -20.40 20.20
C THR A 12 5.78 -20.07 18.73
N ALA A 13 7.01 -19.88 18.27
CA ALA A 13 7.35 -19.88 16.87
C ALA A 13 7.04 -21.28 16.36
N ALA A 14 5.86 -21.48 15.80
CA ALA A 14 5.68 -22.56 14.85
C ALA A 14 6.75 -22.31 13.79
N ALA A 15 7.74 -23.19 13.71
CA ALA A 15 8.75 -23.16 12.67
C ALA A 15 8.03 -23.32 11.33
N ILE A 16 7.69 -22.22 10.70
CA ILE A 16 7.25 -22.23 9.31
C ILE A 16 8.54 -22.47 8.55
N ALA A 17 8.73 -23.71 8.07
CA ALA A 17 9.86 -24.09 7.24
C ALA A 17 9.94 -23.09 6.07
N ALA A 18 11.14 -22.59 5.79
CA ALA A 18 11.37 -21.81 4.60
C ALA A 18 10.87 -22.62 3.39
N PRO A 19 10.09 -22.02 2.47
CA PRO A 19 9.64 -22.75 1.29
C PRO A 19 10.87 -23.22 0.51
N ALA A 20 10.91 -24.50 0.16
CA ALA A 20 11.96 -25.02 -0.73
C ALA A 20 11.79 -24.38 -2.10
N PHE A 21 12.77 -23.57 -2.51
CA PHE A 21 12.76 -22.92 -3.82
C PHE A 21 13.08 -23.97 -4.88
N ALA A 22 12.18 -24.18 -5.84
CA ALA A 22 12.43 -25.02 -7.00
C ALA A 22 13.46 -24.31 -7.91
N ALA A 23 14.54 -24.98 -8.26
CA ALA A 23 15.71 -24.45 -8.96
C ALA A 23 15.54 -24.32 -10.48
N GLU A 24 14.35 -24.08 -10.98
CA GLU A 24 14.14 -23.71 -12.40
C GLU A 24 13.38 -22.40 -12.43
N GLY A 25 14.08 -21.29 -12.75
CA GLY A 25 13.50 -19.97 -12.89
C GLY A 25 12.40 -19.97 -13.95
N ALA A 26 11.15 -19.87 -13.54
CA ALA A 26 10.07 -19.64 -14.46
C ALA A 26 10.34 -18.34 -15.23
N ALA A 27 10.09 -18.31 -16.54
CA ALA A 27 10.36 -17.15 -17.42
C ALA A 27 9.70 -15.82 -16.91
N HIS A 28 8.73 -15.94 -16.00
CA HIS A 28 7.97 -14.81 -15.43
C HIS A 28 8.13 -14.66 -13.90
N GLY A 29 9.11 -15.34 -13.29
CA GLY A 29 9.26 -15.38 -11.84
C GLY A 29 8.37 -16.43 -11.17
N GLN A 30 8.38 -16.44 -9.82
CA GLN A 30 7.67 -17.43 -9.01
C GLN A 30 6.75 -16.72 -8.02
N ILE A 31 5.52 -17.20 -7.87
CA ILE A 31 4.59 -16.75 -6.83
C ILE A 31 4.59 -17.77 -5.69
N VAL A 32 4.89 -17.31 -4.49
CA VAL A 32 4.81 -18.08 -3.24
C VAL A 32 3.62 -17.58 -2.45
N THR A 33 2.68 -18.46 -2.12
CA THR A 33 1.56 -18.12 -1.23
C THR A 33 1.96 -18.43 0.20
N LEU A 34 1.87 -17.43 1.09
CA LEU A 34 2.10 -17.66 2.52
C LEU A 34 0.92 -18.42 3.13
N PRO A 35 1.16 -19.34 4.10
CA PRO A 35 0.09 -19.86 4.93
C PRO A 35 -0.59 -18.70 5.67
N LYS A 36 -1.77 -18.94 6.27
CA LYS A 36 -2.46 -17.94 7.06
C LYS A 36 -1.47 -17.24 8.01
N PHE A 37 -1.36 -15.94 7.89
CA PHE A 37 -0.36 -15.15 8.60
C PHE A 37 -1.01 -13.92 9.24
N GLY A 38 -0.70 -13.67 10.52
CA GLY A 38 -1.20 -12.53 11.28
C GLY A 38 -2.43 -12.82 12.14
N PRO A 39 -2.89 -11.81 12.90
CA PRO A 39 -4.07 -11.91 13.77
C PRO A 39 -5.35 -12.11 12.95
N ASP A 40 -6.30 -12.85 13.45
CA ASP A 40 -7.58 -13.13 12.78
C ASP A 40 -8.34 -11.86 12.39
N SER A 41 -8.23 -10.79 13.19
CA SER A 41 -8.92 -9.52 12.95
C SER A 41 -8.44 -8.75 11.71
N VAL A 42 -7.22 -9.03 11.26
CA VAL A 42 -6.58 -8.37 10.10
C VAL A 42 -5.91 -9.36 9.15
N SER A 43 -6.00 -10.65 9.45
CA SER A 43 -5.49 -11.71 8.58
C SER A 43 -6.31 -11.72 7.31
N THR A 44 -5.68 -11.41 6.19
CA THR A 44 -6.31 -11.50 4.88
C THR A 44 -6.50 -12.96 4.49
N SER A 45 -7.34 -13.20 3.50
CA SER A 45 -7.53 -14.54 2.95
C SER A 45 -6.22 -15.08 2.35
N ARG A 46 -5.38 -14.19 1.80
CA ARG A 46 -4.19 -14.59 1.07
C ARG A 46 -3.12 -13.49 1.05
N ILE A 47 -1.86 -13.90 1.29
CA ILE A 47 -0.67 -13.08 1.04
C ILE A 47 0.22 -13.86 0.07
N ARG A 48 0.61 -13.23 -1.02
CA ARG A 48 1.47 -13.82 -2.04
C ARG A 48 2.73 -12.98 -2.23
N ILE A 49 3.86 -13.67 -2.42
CA ILE A 49 5.13 -13.02 -2.71
C ILE A 49 5.55 -13.45 -4.11
N TRP A 50 5.69 -12.49 -5.01
CA TRP A 50 6.29 -12.72 -6.32
C TRP A 50 7.80 -12.48 -6.25
N LEU A 51 8.54 -13.49 -6.65
CA LEU A 51 9.98 -13.50 -6.75
C LEU A 51 10.37 -13.35 -8.23
N PRO A 52 11.22 -12.38 -8.59
CA PRO A 52 11.59 -12.16 -9.98
C PRO A 52 12.35 -13.36 -10.59
N PRO A 53 12.45 -13.44 -11.94
CA PRO A 53 13.07 -14.59 -12.61
C PRO A 53 14.50 -14.88 -12.19
N ASP A 54 15.25 -13.86 -11.80
CA ASP A 54 16.65 -13.94 -11.36
C ASP A 54 16.83 -14.12 -9.85
N TYR A 55 15.72 -14.31 -9.13
CA TYR A 55 15.77 -14.50 -7.69
C TYR A 55 16.49 -15.80 -7.33
N SER A 56 17.56 -15.68 -6.54
CA SER A 56 18.31 -16.83 -6.03
C SER A 56 18.73 -16.60 -4.58
N GLU A 57 18.85 -17.67 -3.79
CA GLU A 57 19.24 -17.60 -2.38
C GLU A 57 20.63 -16.99 -2.14
N GLY A 58 21.54 -17.12 -3.09
CA GLY A 58 22.91 -16.57 -3.04
C GLY A 58 23.10 -15.24 -3.76
N GLY A 59 22.05 -14.68 -4.37
CA GLY A 59 22.11 -13.51 -5.25
C GLY A 59 22.03 -12.15 -4.56
N SER A 60 21.68 -11.14 -5.36
CA SER A 60 21.48 -9.76 -4.91
C SER A 60 20.28 -9.61 -3.97
N SER A 61 20.23 -8.52 -3.23
CA SER A 61 19.06 -8.13 -2.44
C SER A 61 18.16 -7.20 -3.26
N TYR A 62 16.86 -7.27 -3.00
CA TYR A 62 15.79 -6.65 -3.79
C TYR A 62 15.10 -5.55 -2.99
N ARG A 63 14.61 -4.51 -3.68
CA ARG A 63 13.56 -3.65 -3.14
C ARG A 63 12.29 -4.46 -2.90
N THR A 64 11.40 -3.95 -2.07
CA THR A 64 10.13 -4.61 -1.80
C THR A 64 8.97 -3.67 -2.12
N LEU A 65 8.05 -4.12 -2.98
CA LEU A 65 6.78 -3.43 -3.25
C LEU A 65 5.64 -4.19 -2.58
N PHE A 66 5.06 -3.61 -1.53
CA PHE A 66 3.83 -4.10 -0.91
C PHE A 66 2.63 -3.55 -1.67
N MET A 67 1.77 -4.43 -2.17
CA MET A 67 0.57 -4.08 -2.93
C MET A 67 -0.68 -4.48 -2.17
N LEU A 68 -1.51 -3.49 -1.85
CA LEU A 68 -2.84 -3.69 -1.31
C LEU A 68 -3.82 -4.06 -2.42
N ASP A 69 -4.95 -4.66 -2.09
CA ASP A 69 -5.84 -5.32 -3.04
C ASP A 69 -5.08 -6.36 -3.88
N GLY A 70 -4.32 -7.19 -3.21
CA GLY A 70 -3.41 -8.17 -3.80
C GLY A 70 -4.06 -9.12 -4.80
N GLN A 71 -5.38 -9.37 -4.69
CA GLN A 71 -6.16 -10.16 -5.64
C GLN A 71 -6.17 -9.60 -7.07
N TYR A 72 -5.69 -8.36 -7.27
CA TYR A 72 -5.54 -7.72 -8.58
C TYR A 72 -4.07 -7.47 -8.96
N ALA A 73 -3.10 -8.00 -8.20
CA ALA A 73 -1.70 -7.64 -8.39
C ALA A 73 -1.07 -8.25 -9.63
N PHE A 74 -1.33 -9.51 -9.92
CA PHE A 74 -0.59 -10.29 -10.91
C PHE A 74 -1.36 -10.51 -12.22
N ALA A 75 -0.63 -10.76 -13.29
CA ALA A 75 -1.20 -10.93 -14.63
C ALA A 75 -2.20 -12.10 -14.76
N GLU A 76 -2.16 -13.06 -13.84
CA GLU A 76 -3.06 -14.21 -13.81
C GLU A 76 -4.29 -13.99 -12.92
N ASP A 77 -4.40 -12.81 -12.30
CA ASP A 77 -5.49 -12.50 -11.38
C ASP A 77 -6.75 -12.02 -12.12
N SER A 78 -7.90 -12.27 -11.51
CA SER A 78 -9.19 -11.61 -11.78
C SER A 78 -9.60 -11.55 -13.26
N ASP A 79 -9.48 -12.63 -14.00
CA ASP A 79 -9.93 -12.76 -15.40
C ASP A 79 -9.46 -11.61 -16.32
N GLY A 80 -8.24 -11.08 -16.05
CA GLY A 80 -7.61 -10.01 -16.82
C GLY A 80 -7.88 -8.59 -16.31
N VAL A 81 -8.69 -8.41 -15.27
CA VAL A 81 -8.84 -7.11 -14.59
C VAL A 81 -7.82 -7.03 -13.47
N ASN A 82 -6.57 -6.69 -13.80
CA ASN A 82 -5.47 -6.67 -12.86
C ASN A 82 -4.41 -5.64 -13.24
N PHE A 83 -3.44 -5.45 -12.36
CA PHE A 83 -2.32 -4.53 -12.58
C PHE A 83 -1.16 -5.17 -13.34
N ALA A 84 -1.09 -6.47 -13.48
CA ALA A 84 0.02 -7.23 -14.06
C ALA A 84 1.39 -6.75 -13.54
N ALA A 85 1.49 -6.48 -12.24
CA ALA A 85 2.65 -5.86 -11.62
C ALA A 85 3.90 -6.75 -11.73
N ASP A 86 3.74 -8.06 -11.68
CA ASP A 86 4.80 -9.05 -11.91
C ASP A 86 5.48 -8.87 -13.27
N ARG A 87 4.70 -8.77 -14.33
CA ARG A 87 5.22 -8.59 -15.71
C ARG A 87 5.82 -7.21 -15.91
N ARG A 88 5.20 -6.17 -15.35
CA ARG A 88 5.69 -4.78 -15.44
C ARG A 88 7.01 -4.62 -14.71
N VAL A 89 7.10 -5.08 -13.45
CA VAL A 89 8.30 -5.02 -12.63
C VAL A 89 9.43 -5.83 -13.29
N ALA A 90 9.15 -7.06 -13.76
CA ALA A 90 10.15 -7.86 -14.47
C ALA A 90 10.71 -7.12 -15.70
N ARG A 91 9.84 -6.56 -16.54
CA ARG A 91 10.22 -5.82 -17.75
C ARG A 91 11.02 -4.55 -17.44
N LEU A 92 10.56 -3.74 -16.47
CA LEU A 92 11.22 -2.49 -16.11
C LEU A 92 12.59 -2.75 -15.45
N ALA A 93 12.72 -3.79 -14.63
CA ALA A 93 13.98 -4.19 -14.04
C ALA A 93 14.97 -4.72 -15.09
N ALA A 94 14.51 -5.55 -16.05
CA ALA A 94 15.33 -6.07 -17.12
C ALA A 94 15.91 -4.98 -18.05
N THR A 95 15.23 -3.82 -18.16
CA THR A 95 15.73 -2.65 -18.91
C THR A 95 16.56 -1.69 -18.05
N GLY A 96 16.75 -1.99 -16.76
CA GLY A 96 17.45 -1.09 -15.83
C GLY A 96 16.68 0.20 -15.51
N THR A 97 15.38 0.25 -15.82
CA THR A 97 14.53 1.42 -15.54
C THR A 97 14.22 1.52 -14.04
N ILE A 98 14.10 0.39 -13.37
CA ILE A 98 13.90 0.31 -11.92
C ILE A 98 14.93 -0.64 -11.30
N GLU A 99 15.13 -0.48 -10.00
CA GLU A 99 15.92 -1.43 -9.21
C GLU A 99 15.23 -2.81 -9.16
N PRO A 100 16.02 -3.91 -9.05
CA PRO A 100 15.46 -5.24 -8.82
C PRO A 100 14.52 -5.24 -7.62
N THR A 101 13.26 -5.69 -7.83
CA THR A 101 12.17 -5.56 -6.86
C THR A 101 11.38 -6.85 -6.76
N LEU A 102 11.06 -7.31 -5.55
CA LEU A 102 10.06 -8.34 -5.29
C LEU A 102 8.71 -7.69 -4.90
N ILE A 103 7.61 -8.42 -5.06
CA ILE A 103 6.27 -7.92 -4.76
C ILE A 103 5.63 -8.74 -3.66
N VAL A 104 5.06 -8.08 -2.66
CA VAL A 104 4.23 -8.67 -1.61
C VAL A 104 2.78 -8.24 -1.84
N ALA A 105 1.96 -9.10 -2.40
CA ALA A 105 0.56 -8.85 -2.70
C ALA A 105 -0.32 -9.32 -1.52
N ILE A 106 -1.13 -8.41 -0.99
CA ILE A 106 -1.96 -8.62 0.20
C ILE A 106 -3.42 -8.46 -0.22
N ASP A 107 -4.15 -9.57 -0.27
CA ASP A 107 -5.57 -9.55 -0.59
C ASP A 107 -6.33 -8.79 0.51
N ASN A 108 -7.40 -8.11 0.14
CA ASN A 108 -8.22 -7.40 1.11
C ASN A 108 -9.16 -8.36 1.90
N LEU A 109 -9.91 -7.81 2.84
CA LEU A 109 -10.88 -8.54 3.66
C LEU A 109 -12.26 -8.65 3.00
N GLU A 110 -12.35 -8.59 1.66
CA GLU A 110 -13.60 -8.70 0.90
C GLU A 110 -14.69 -7.75 1.40
N GLU A 111 -15.75 -8.25 2.04
CA GLU A 111 -16.84 -7.44 2.55
C GLU A 111 -16.39 -6.43 3.62
N ASP A 112 -15.35 -6.77 4.38
CA ASP A 112 -14.76 -5.92 5.41
C ASP A 112 -13.66 -4.97 4.86
N ARG A 113 -13.46 -4.91 3.52
CA ARG A 113 -12.43 -4.08 2.86
C ARG A 113 -12.48 -2.61 3.30
N PHE A 114 -13.68 -2.04 3.43
CA PHE A 114 -13.81 -0.67 3.89
C PHE A 114 -13.28 -0.48 5.32
N LEU A 115 -13.55 -1.40 6.23
CA LEU A 115 -13.11 -1.35 7.62
C LEU A 115 -11.59 -1.48 7.73
N GLN A 116 -11.00 -2.24 6.83
CA GLN A 116 -9.55 -2.43 6.74
C GLN A 116 -8.86 -1.18 6.19
N TYR A 117 -9.47 -0.50 5.22
CA TYR A 117 -8.84 0.58 4.46
C TYR A 117 -9.29 2.00 4.85
N MET A 118 -10.29 2.16 5.70
CA MET A 118 -10.66 3.45 6.26
C MET A 118 -9.76 3.78 7.48
N PRO A 119 -8.89 4.80 7.41
CA PRO A 119 -7.94 5.06 8.49
C PRO A 119 -8.64 5.50 9.77
N GLN A 120 -8.35 4.85 10.90
CA GLN A 120 -8.87 5.22 12.21
C GLN A 120 -8.57 6.68 12.55
N THR A 121 -7.35 7.14 12.28
CA THR A 121 -6.93 8.52 12.56
C THR A 121 -7.74 9.56 11.79
N ILE A 122 -8.21 9.23 10.58
CA ILE A 122 -9.10 10.12 9.82
C ILE A 122 -10.51 10.10 10.42
N TYR A 123 -11.05 8.91 10.71
CA TYR A 123 -12.33 8.79 11.41
C TYR A 123 -12.38 9.64 12.69
N ASP A 124 -11.34 9.59 13.50
CA ASP A 124 -11.24 10.33 14.77
C ASP A 124 -11.20 11.86 14.59
N ARG A 125 -10.76 12.33 13.42
CA ARG A 125 -10.56 13.77 13.11
C ARG A 125 -11.66 14.39 12.25
N THR A 126 -12.56 13.58 11.70
CA THR A 126 -13.67 14.06 10.88
C THR A 126 -14.80 14.62 11.74
N ASP A 127 -15.65 15.45 11.13
CA ASP A 127 -16.87 15.93 11.74
C ASP A 127 -17.96 14.84 11.84
N ALA A 128 -19.11 15.22 12.39
CA ALA A 128 -20.22 14.31 12.60
C ALA A 128 -20.84 13.81 11.29
N GLY A 129 -20.81 14.60 10.22
CA GLY A 129 -21.38 14.22 8.92
C GLY A 129 -20.59 13.10 8.26
N VAL A 130 -19.27 13.28 8.11
CA VAL A 130 -18.36 12.25 7.58
C VAL A 130 -18.36 11.02 8.49
N ARG A 131 -18.33 11.22 9.80
CA ARG A 131 -18.36 10.11 10.76
C ARG A 131 -19.59 9.25 10.60
N ALA A 132 -20.76 9.84 10.41
CA ALA A 132 -22.01 9.09 10.20
C ALA A 132 -21.96 8.23 8.93
N VAL A 133 -21.28 8.69 7.86
CA VAL A 133 -21.05 7.89 6.64
C VAL A 133 -20.19 6.67 6.95
N ILE A 134 -19.08 6.87 7.66
CA ILE A 134 -18.15 5.79 8.02
C ILE A 134 -18.85 4.77 8.94
N GLU A 135 -19.62 5.24 9.93
CA GLU A 135 -20.41 4.39 10.82
C GLU A 135 -21.51 3.62 10.07
N GLY A 136 -22.10 4.24 9.06
CA GLY A 136 -23.04 3.58 8.14
C GLY A 136 -22.40 2.38 7.42
N GLU A 137 -21.18 2.51 6.95
CA GLU A 137 -20.45 1.41 6.30
C GLU A 137 -20.03 0.33 7.30
N ILE A 138 -19.62 0.70 8.52
CA ILE A 138 -19.33 -0.26 9.61
C ILE A 138 -20.57 -1.10 9.92
N ASN A 139 -21.72 -0.43 10.12
CA ASN A 139 -22.98 -1.08 10.43
C ASN A 139 -23.49 -1.96 9.29
N ARG A 140 -23.26 -1.56 8.02
CA ARG A 140 -23.69 -2.31 6.84
C ARG A 140 -23.13 -3.74 6.80
N VAL A 141 -21.92 -3.93 7.29
CA VAL A 141 -21.28 -5.26 7.38
C VAL A 141 -21.44 -5.90 8.76
N GLY A 142 -22.30 -5.36 9.63
CA GLY A 142 -22.60 -5.93 10.94
C GLY A 142 -21.44 -5.88 11.94
N LYS A 143 -20.53 -4.93 11.76
CA LYS A 143 -19.36 -4.73 12.65
C LYS A 143 -19.55 -3.49 13.53
N THR A 144 -18.63 -3.26 14.44
CA THR A 144 -18.71 -2.17 15.42
C THR A 144 -17.50 -1.24 15.40
N ALA A 145 -16.44 -1.59 14.64
CA ALA A 145 -15.21 -0.81 14.60
C ALA A 145 -14.43 -1.02 13.30
N LEU A 146 -13.57 -0.06 12.99
CA LEU A 146 -12.54 -0.18 11.98
C LEU A 146 -11.40 -1.11 12.48
N VAL A 147 -10.71 -1.76 11.55
CA VAL A 147 -9.53 -2.60 11.85
C VAL A 147 -8.24 -2.04 11.25
N SER A 148 -8.32 -0.88 10.63
CA SER A 148 -7.22 -0.22 9.89
C SER A 148 -5.97 0.03 10.73
N ALA A 149 -6.10 0.51 11.97
CA ALA A 149 -4.96 0.74 12.85
C ALA A 149 -4.25 -0.58 13.22
N GLN A 150 -5.01 -1.67 13.38
CA GLN A 150 -4.43 -3.00 13.60
C GLN A 150 -3.73 -3.52 12.34
N PHE A 151 -4.32 -3.26 11.16
CA PHE A 151 -3.75 -3.63 9.87
C PHE A 151 -2.43 -2.92 9.60
N ILE A 152 -2.33 -1.59 9.81
CA ILE A 152 -1.08 -0.84 9.69
C ILE A 152 -0.01 -1.42 10.62
N ARG A 153 -0.36 -1.69 11.88
CA ARG A 153 0.55 -2.29 12.86
C ARG A 153 1.01 -3.67 12.42
N PHE A 154 0.09 -4.52 11.95
CA PHE A 154 0.42 -5.83 11.43
C PHE A 154 1.44 -5.78 10.29
N LEU A 155 1.22 -4.89 9.30
CA LEU A 155 2.15 -4.72 8.19
C LEU A 155 3.54 -4.29 8.68
N ALA A 156 3.60 -3.28 9.54
CA ALA A 156 4.87 -2.68 9.97
C ALA A 156 5.66 -3.57 10.95
N THR A 157 4.97 -4.34 11.81
CA THR A 157 5.63 -5.05 12.92
C THR A 157 5.67 -6.57 12.78
N GLN A 158 4.92 -7.13 11.83
CA GLN A 158 4.87 -8.57 11.62
C GLN A 158 5.19 -8.95 10.17
N LEU A 159 4.40 -8.49 9.18
CA LEU A 159 4.58 -8.93 7.80
C LEU A 159 5.89 -8.43 7.19
N LYS A 160 6.19 -7.12 7.28
CA LYS A 160 7.45 -6.60 6.75
C LYS A 160 8.68 -7.26 7.40
N PRO A 161 8.80 -7.35 8.74
CA PRO A 161 9.91 -8.07 9.36
C PRO A 161 10.01 -9.55 8.97
N TYR A 162 8.87 -10.23 8.76
CA TYR A 162 8.86 -11.60 8.25
C TYR A 162 9.47 -11.65 6.83
N VAL A 163 9.01 -10.78 5.92
CA VAL A 163 9.54 -10.72 4.55
C VAL A 163 11.03 -10.43 4.57
N ASP A 164 11.49 -9.46 5.34
CA ASP A 164 12.91 -9.12 5.46
C ASP A 164 13.78 -10.24 6.06
N THR A 165 13.18 -11.10 6.89
CA THR A 165 13.90 -12.22 7.50
C THR A 165 14.05 -13.42 6.56
N TYR A 166 13.00 -13.73 5.79
CA TYR A 166 12.92 -14.96 5.01
C TYR A 166 13.17 -14.77 3.51
N TYR A 167 13.21 -13.54 3.02
CA TYR A 167 13.48 -13.20 1.62
C TYR A 167 14.63 -12.22 1.51
N ARG A 168 15.29 -12.18 0.39
CA ARG A 168 16.47 -11.34 0.15
C ARG A 168 16.07 -9.90 -0.14
N THR A 169 15.56 -9.21 0.84
CA THR A 169 15.19 -7.80 0.74
C THR A 169 16.31 -6.87 1.17
N ARG A 170 16.19 -5.61 0.76
CA ARG A 170 16.87 -4.47 1.40
C ARG A 170 15.90 -3.95 2.45
N PRO A 171 16.21 -4.10 3.76
CA PRO A 171 15.23 -3.82 4.81
C PRO A 171 15.03 -2.32 5.11
N ASP A 172 15.84 -1.45 4.49
CA ASP A 172 15.71 0.00 4.69
C ASP A 172 14.35 0.50 4.17
N ARG A 173 13.79 1.49 4.88
CA ARG A 173 12.53 2.11 4.47
C ARG A 173 12.57 2.69 3.06
N LEU A 174 13.74 3.20 2.62
CA LEU A 174 13.91 3.80 1.29
C LEU A 174 13.99 2.75 0.16
N ASP A 175 14.06 1.49 0.51
CA ASP A 175 13.94 0.35 -0.42
C ASP A 175 12.60 -0.39 -0.26
N THR A 176 11.68 0.15 0.56
CA THR A 176 10.37 -0.48 0.83
C THR A 176 9.24 0.44 0.38
N ALA A 177 8.47 -0.04 -0.59
CA ALA A 177 7.34 0.67 -1.20
C ALA A 177 6.00 0.09 -0.73
N ILE A 178 5.00 0.98 -0.58
CA ILE A 178 3.58 0.64 -0.40
C ILE A 178 2.76 1.22 -1.54
N PHE A 179 1.89 0.41 -2.12
CA PHE A 179 1.01 0.76 -3.23
C PHE A 179 -0.44 0.43 -2.92
N GLY A 180 -1.34 1.27 -3.38
CA GLY A 180 -2.78 1.00 -3.42
C GLY A 180 -3.52 1.91 -4.39
N ALA A 181 -4.69 1.46 -4.82
CA ALA A 181 -5.61 2.21 -5.67
C ALA A 181 -6.98 2.35 -5.00
N SER A 182 -7.69 3.46 -5.25
CA SER A 182 -9.01 3.72 -4.65
C SER A 182 -8.93 3.77 -3.11
N MET A 183 -9.77 3.02 -2.39
CA MET A 183 -9.69 2.88 -0.93
C MET A 183 -8.35 2.26 -0.47
N ALA A 184 -7.77 1.36 -1.25
CA ALA A 184 -6.41 0.87 -1.00
C ALA A 184 -5.36 1.97 -1.16
N GLY A 185 -5.58 2.96 -2.04
CA GLY A 185 -4.74 4.16 -2.18
C GLY A 185 -4.80 5.04 -0.94
N VAL A 186 -5.99 5.19 -0.34
CA VAL A 186 -6.17 5.87 0.96
C VAL A 186 -5.38 5.16 2.06
N MET A 187 -5.47 3.83 2.12
CA MET A 187 -4.73 3.04 3.11
C MET A 187 -3.22 3.03 2.85
N ALA A 188 -2.78 2.99 1.58
CA ALA A 188 -1.36 3.11 1.24
C ALA A 188 -0.77 4.44 1.73
N GLY A 189 -1.50 5.55 1.52
CA GLY A 189 -1.14 6.86 2.07
C GLY A 189 -1.07 6.85 3.60
N SER A 190 -1.98 6.16 4.25
CA SER A 190 -2.02 6.07 5.71
C SER A 190 -0.87 5.22 6.27
N ILE A 191 -0.55 4.11 5.64
CA ILE A 191 0.63 3.30 5.99
C ILE A 191 1.91 4.13 5.82
N PHE A 192 2.01 4.89 4.73
CA PHE A 192 3.15 5.76 4.46
C PHE A 192 3.31 6.86 5.53
N VAL A 193 2.21 7.39 6.08
CA VAL A 193 2.22 8.38 7.17
C VAL A 193 2.50 7.73 8.53
N GLU A 194 1.76 6.67 8.90
CA GLU A 194 1.79 6.11 10.25
C GLU A 194 2.93 5.10 10.46
N ALA A 195 3.38 4.42 9.40
CA ALA A 195 4.48 3.47 9.44
C ALA A 195 5.73 3.97 8.66
N GLN A 196 6.01 5.27 8.71
CA GLN A 196 7.08 5.94 7.96
C GLN A 196 8.50 5.46 8.28
N GLN A 197 8.69 4.69 9.35
CA GLN A 197 9.96 4.03 9.67
C GLN A 197 10.13 2.72 8.90
N SER A 198 9.05 2.16 8.36
CA SER A 198 9.03 0.91 7.61
C SER A 198 8.87 1.12 6.11
N PHE A 199 8.15 2.17 5.69
CA PHE A 199 7.82 2.46 4.29
C PHE A 199 8.28 3.87 3.93
N GLY A 200 9.26 3.98 3.05
CA GLY A 200 9.80 5.25 2.58
C GLY A 200 9.40 5.61 1.15
N LEU A 201 8.77 4.69 0.42
CA LEU A 201 8.25 4.87 -0.93
C LEU A 201 6.74 4.62 -0.90
N GLY A 202 5.93 5.58 -1.35
CA GLY A 202 4.48 5.48 -1.31
C GLY A 202 3.83 5.79 -2.66
N ALA A 203 2.81 5.02 -3.06
CA ALA A 203 1.98 5.30 -4.22
C ALA A 203 0.50 5.17 -3.90
N CYS A 204 -0.23 6.28 -4.06
CA CYS A 204 -1.67 6.37 -3.91
C CYS A 204 -2.25 6.68 -5.28
N MET A 205 -2.75 5.65 -5.98
CA MET A 205 -3.34 5.82 -7.30
C MET A 205 -4.85 5.98 -7.19
N SER A 206 -5.36 7.04 -7.80
CA SER A 206 -6.79 7.37 -7.80
C SER A 206 -7.46 7.18 -6.42
N PRO A 207 -6.86 7.68 -5.33
CA PRO A 207 -7.28 7.39 -3.98
C PRO A 207 -8.61 8.07 -3.64
N ASN A 208 -9.54 7.35 -3.04
CA ASN A 208 -10.85 7.87 -2.64
C ASN A 208 -10.74 8.85 -1.44
N TRP A 209 -10.03 9.97 -1.62
CA TRP A 209 -9.88 10.99 -0.59
C TRP A 209 -11.21 11.58 -0.09
N PRO A 210 -12.22 11.78 -0.96
CA PRO A 210 -13.54 12.26 -0.52
C PRO A 210 -14.31 11.28 0.36
N ILE A 211 -13.87 10.03 0.48
CA ILE A 211 -14.57 8.95 1.20
C ILE A 211 -15.98 8.75 0.59
N TYR A 212 -16.05 8.81 -0.73
CA TYR A 212 -17.30 8.57 -1.44
C TYR A 212 -17.89 7.21 -1.11
N ASN A 213 -19.15 7.23 -0.77
CA ASN A 213 -20.01 6.07 -0.64
C ASN A 213 -20.96 5.96 -1.86
N LYS A 214 -21.96 5.11 -1.76
CA LYS A 214 -22.98 4.94 -2.81
C LYS A 214 -23.74 6.21 -3.18
N GLN A 215 -23.80 7.21 -2.29
CA GLN A 215 -24.50 8.48 -2.50
C GLN A 215 -23.62 9.56 -3.14
N MET A 216 -22.31 9.32 -3.25
CA MET A 216 -21.35 10.25 -3.84
C MET A 216 -21.40 11.66 -3.23
N ILE A 217 -21.62 11.75 -1.92
CA ILE A 217 -21.65 13.05 -1.22
C ILE A 217 -20.21 13.53 -1.05
N ASP A 218 -19.96 14.77 -1.46
CA ASP A 218 -18.66 15.42 -1.28
C ASP A 218 -18.58 16.13 0.08
N TYR A 219 -17.45 15.98 0.73
CA TYR A 219 -17.11 16.60 2.01
C TYR A 219 -15.85 17.43 1.85
N PRO A 220 -15.93 18.69 1.37
CA PRO A 220 -14.78 19.51 1.06
C PRO A 220 -13.87 19.78 2.28
N GLU A 221 -14.40 19.74 3.49
CA GLU A 221 -13.63 19.85 4.74
C GLU A 221 -12.59 18.75 4.91
N LEU A 222 -12.79 17.58 4.31
CA LEU A 222 -11.80 16.50 4.32
C LEU A 222 -10.47 16.91 3.68
N ALA A 223 -10.46 17.87 2.78
CA ALA A 223 -9.22 18.35 2.18
C ALA A 223 -8.24 18.89 3.24
N ALA A 224 -8.76 19.67 4.21
CA ALA A 224 -7.95 20.18 5.32
C ALA A 224 -7.52 19.07 6.29
N VAL A 225 -8.40 18.10 6.55
CA VAL A 225 -8.10 16.94 7.40
C VAL A 225 -6.97 16.11 6.81
N TRP A 226 -7.03 15.80 5.51
CA TRP A 226 -5.97 15.07 4.80
C TRP A 226 -4.65 15.85 4.78
N ALA A 227 -4.68 17.15 4.49
CA ALA A 227 -3.47 17.98 4.50
C ALA A 227 -2.79 17.99 5.87
N ALA A 228 -3.57 18.14 6.95
CA ALA A 228 -3.07 18.07 8.32
C ALA A 228 -2.55 16.67 8.69
N TYR A 229 -3.17 15.63 8.17
CA TYR A 229 -2.73 14.25 8.38
C TYR A 229 -1.38 13.97 7.73
N PHE A 230 -1.24 14.30 6.44
CA PHE A 230 0.02 14.14 5.71
C PHE A 230 1.15 15.05 6.22
N ALA A 231 0.82 16.15 6.90
CA ALA A 231 1.82 17.01 7.53
C ALA A 231 2.68 16.30 8.59
N GLN A 232 2.20 15.19 9.14
CA GLN A 232 2.95 14.36 10.10
C GLN A 232 4.21 13.72 9.49
N LEU A 233 4.30 13.66 8.16
CA LEU A 233 5.51 13.21 7.47
C LEU A 233 6.70 14.16 7.72
N GLY A 234 6.47 15.46 7.96
CA GLY A 234 7.56 16.41 8.06
C GLY A 234 8.35 16.54 6.76
N ARG A 235 9.67 16.72 6.87
CA ARG A 235 10.56 16.78 5.71
C ARG A 235 10.68 15.43 5.01
N PRO A 236 10.98 15.40 3.69
CA PRO A 236 10.99 14.16 2.91
C PRO A 236 12.05 13.13 3.35
N GLU A 237 13.23 13.54 3.80
CA GLU A 237 14.30 12.65 4.30
C GLU A 237 14.57 11.43 3.40
N GLY A 238 14.67 11.65 2.09
CA GLY A 238 14.87 10.63 1.08
C GLY A 238 13.60 9.89 0.63
N ARG A 239 12.48 10.02 1.34
CA ARG A 239 11.21 9.40 0.99
C ARG A 239 10.63 9.96 -0.30
N ARG A 240 9.82 9.15 -1.00
CA ARG A 240 9.14 9.51 -2.25
C ARG A 240 7.67 9.18 -2.16
N LEU A 241 6.82 10.06 -2.67
CA LEU A 241 5.37 9.88 -2.68
C LEU A 241 4.79 10.21 -4.05
N TRP A 242 4.07 9.26 -4.61
CA TRP A 242 3.25 9.39 -5.81
C TRP A 242 1.79 9.58 -5.45
N LEU A 243 1.15 10.59 -6.04
CA LEU A 243 -0.27 10.88 -5.92
C LEU A 243 -0.84 11.12 -7.31
N ASP A 244 -1.92 10.47 -7.68
CA ASP A 244 -2.62 10.76 -8.92
C ASP A 244 -4.15 10.73 -8.76
N HIS A 245 -4.84 11.22 -9.75
CA HIS A 245 -6.27 11.05 -9.94
C HIS A 245 -6.66 11.29 -11.42
N GLY A 246 -7.83 10.81 -11.81
CA GLY A 246 -8.44 11.13 -13.09
C GLY A 246 -9.25 12.44 -13.03
N THR A 247 -9.80 12.83 -14.20
CA THR A 247 -10.69 14.00 -14.35
C THR A 247 -12.13 13.61 -14.55
N GLN A 248 -12.44 12.31 -14.67
CA GLN A 248 -13.76 11.82 -15.04
C GLN A 248 -14.42 11.06 -13.90
N MET A 249 -15.76 11.02 -13.92
CA MET A 249 -16.57 10.26 -12.96
C MET A 249 -16.21 10.62 -11.49
N MET A 250 -16.00 9.61 -10.67
CA MET A 250 -15.66 9.74 -9.25
C MET A 250 -14.32 10.45 -9.00
N ASP A 251 -13.35 10.31 -9.91
CA ASP A 251 -12.02 10.90 -9.79
C ASP A 251 -12.03 12.42 -9.90
N ALA A 252 -13.01 13.00 -10.58
CA ALA A 252 -13.14 14.46 -10.69
C ALA A 252 -13.23 15.16 -9.31
N GLY A 253 -13.79 14.50 -8.30
CA GLY A 253 -13.89 15.02 -6.94
C GLY A 253 -12.61 14.89 -6.10
N MET A 254 -11.58 14.22 -6.58
CA MET A 254 -10.34 13.98 -5.79
C MET A 254 -9.39 15.17 -5.80
N ALA A 255 -9.48 16.04 -6.82
CA ALA A 255 -8.56 17.14 -7.05
C ALA A 255 -8.37 18.10 -5.86
N PRO A 256 -9.42 18.59 -5.16
CA PRO A 256 -9.26 19.50 -4.02
C PRO A 256 -8.44 18.86 -2.89
N HIS A 257 -8.72 17.61 -2.57
CA HIS A 257 -8.08 16.84 -1.50
C HIS A 257 -6.60 16.60 -1.81
N GLN A 258 -6.31 16.07 -3.00
CA GLN A 258 -4.94 15.84 -3.45
C GLN A 258 -4.13 17.14 -3.54
N SER A 259 -4.73 18.24 -4.02
CA SER A 259 -4.08 19.54 -4.05
C SER A 259 -3.72 20.04 -2.66
N ALA A 260 -4.62 19.92 -1.70
CA ALA A 260 -4.36 20.32 -0.31
C ALA A 260 -3.20 19.51 0.32
N ILE A 261 -3.18 18.19 0.12
CA ILE A 261 -2.07 17.33 0.54
C ILE A 261 -0.75 17.79 -0.10
N ALA A 262 -0.75 17.96 -1.43
CA ALA A 262 0.46 18.31 -2.18
C ALA A 262 1.00 19.70 -1.81
N HIS A 263 0.14 20.70 -1.61
CA HIS A 263 0.54 22.01 -1.13
C HIS A 263 1.17 21.91 0.26
N ARG A 264 0.50 21.23 1.17
CA ARG A 264 1.01 21.07 2.54
C ARG A 264 2.38 20.37 2.59
N LEU A 265 2.59 19.35 1.79
CA LEU A 265 3.88 18.68 1.68
C LEU A 265 4.95 19.60 1.06
N THR A 266 4.58 20.42 0.08
CA THR A 266 5.51 21.39 -0.51
C THR A 266 5.99 22.41 0.53
N ASP A 267 5.11 22.90 1.41
CA ASP A 267 5.46 23.80 2.53
C ASP A 267 6.48 23.14 3.49
N LEU A 268 6.46 21.81 3.59
CA LEU A 268 7.37 21.02 4.41
C LEU A 268 8.67 20.62 3.70
N GLY A 269 8.88 21.12 2.47
CA GLY A 269 10.10 20.93 1.71
C GLY A 269 10.08 19.73 0.74
N TRP A 270 8.92 19.11 0.53
CA TRP A 270 8.74 18.15 -0.57
C TRP A 270 8.74 18.87 -1.90
N ARG A 271 9.43 18.31 -2.91
CA ARG A 271 9.63 18.94 -4.21
C ARG A 271 8.95 18.13 -5.31
N ARG A 272 8.01 18.76 -6.02
CA ARG A 272 7.33 18.14 -7.16
C ARG A 272 8.34 17.74 -8.23
N GLY A 273 8.12 16.55 -8.82
CA GLY A 273 9.02 15.96 -9.82
C GLY A 273 10.29 15.33 -9.24
N CYS A 274 10.58 15.53 -7.94
CA CYS A 274 11.77 15.00 -7.28
C CYS A 274 11.41 13.89 -6.27
N ASN A 275 10.73 14.25 -5.18
CA ASN A 275 10.31 13.31 -4.14
C ASN A 275 8.80 13.34 -3.86
N LEU A 276 8.07 14.24 -4.50
CA LEU A 276 6.62 14.28 -4.58
C LEU A 276 6.22 14.30 -6.05
N GLN A 277 5.51 13.29 -6.50
CA GLN A 277 4.93 13.29 -7.84
C GLN A 277 3.43 13.44 -7.73
N THR A 278 2.87 14.35 -8.55
CA THR A 278 1.42 14.49 -8.70
C THR A 278 1.08 14.36 -10.17
N ARG A 279 0.09 13.54 -10.50
CA ARG A 279 -0.40 13.36 -11.87
C ARG A 279 -1.90 13.54 -11.92
N VAL A 280 -2.37 14.04 -13.05
CA VAL A 280 -3.79 14.14 -13.39
C VAL A 280 -3.96 13.54 -14.77
N TYR A 281 -4.86 12.57 -14.90
CA TYR A 281 -5.10 11.85 -16.13
C TYR A 281 -6.50 12.13 -16.68
N ASP A 282 -6.65 12.12 -17.99
CA ASP A 282 -7.97 12.14 -18.61
C ASP A 282 -8.57 10.72 -18.58
N ALA A 283 -8.97 10.28 -17.38
CA ALA A 283 -9.41 8.94 -17.05
C ALA A 283 -10.45 8.97 -15.91
N GLY A 284 -11.17 7.88 -15.75
CA GLY A 284 -12.09 7.65 -14.63
C GLY A 284 -11.51 6.72 -13.57
N HIS A 285 -12.40 6.14 -12.76
CA HIS A 285 -12.05 5.36 -11.55
C HIS A 285 -11.99 3.83 -11.81
N ALA A 286 -11.83 3.40 -13.05
CA ALA A 286 -11.78 1.97 -13.35
C ALA A 286 -10.36 1.40 -13.15
N TYR A 287 -10.25 0.18 -12.60
CA TYR A 287 -8.96 -0.52 -12.45
C TYR A 287 -8.19 -0.63 -13.76
N ALA A 288 -8.88 -0.88 -14.88
CA ALA A 288 -8.26 -0.95 -16.19
C ALA A 288 -7.60 0.38 -16.62
N GLU A 289 -8.20 1.52 -16.28
CA GLU A 289 -7.63 2.85 -16.55
C GLU A 289 -6.43 3.11 -15.64
N THR A 290 -6.55 2.85 -14.34
CA THR A 290 -5.45 2.95 -13.38
C THR A 290 -4.27 2.05 -13.78
N ALA A 291 -4.53 0.85 -14.29
CA ALA A 291 -3.47 -0.06 -14.74
C ALA A 291 -2.65 0.49 -15.91
N THR A 292 -3.19 1.37 -16.76
CA THR A 292 -2.42 2.00 -17.84
C THR A 292 -1.34 2.94 -17.34
N GLN A 293 -1.47 3.45 -16.12
CA GLN A 293 -0.57 4.43 -15.50
C GLN A 293 0.54 3.77 -14.67
N MET A 294 0.43 2.46 -14.44
CA MET A 294 1.35 1.71 -13.56
C MET A 294 2.81 1.82 -13.96
N ASP A 295 3.12 1.79 -15.26
CA ASP A 295 4.52 1.81 -15.73
C ASP A 295 5.20 3.13 -15.38
N GLU A 296 4.52 4.26 -15.53
CA GLU A 296 5.05 5.57 -15.17
C GLU A 296 5.27 5.67 -13.65
N MET A 297 4.30 5.20 -12.87
CA MET A 297 4.38 5.21 -11.41
C MET A 297 5.53 4.32 -10.93
N LEU A 298 5.64 3.08 -11.41
CA LEU A 298 6.69 2.15 -11.02
C LEU A 298 8.07 2.69 -11.40
N ALA A 299 8.23 3.20 -12.64
CA ALA A 299 9.48 3.77 -13.12
C ALA A 299 9.93 4.96 -12.26
N TRP A 300 8.99 5.81 -11.81
CA TRP A 300 9.35 6.94 -10.95
C TRP A 300 9.59 6.50 -9.49
N LEU A 301 8.80 5.60 -8.96
CA LEU A 301 8.85 5.23 -7.54
C LEU A 301 10.06 4.35 -7.22
N LEU A 302 10.40 3.40 -8.11
CA LEU A 302 11.37 2.33 -7.88
C LEU A 302 12.72 2.54 -8.61
N ALA A 303 12.89 3.68 -9.27
CA ALA A 303 14.17 4.05 -9.91
C ALA A 303 15.28 4.28 -8.89
#